data_4cd104bf8e43ecdc284d47e10ef51324
#
_entry.id   4cd104bf8e43ecdc284d47e10ef51324
#
_cell.length_a   1.000
_cell.length_b   1.000
_cell.length_c   1.000
_cell.angle_alpha   90.00
_cell.angle_beta   90.00
_cell.angle_gamma   90.00
#
_symmetry.space_group_name_H-M   'P 1'
#
loop_
_entity.id
_entity.type
_entity.pdbx_description
1 polymer ?
#
loop_
_entity_poly.entity_id
_entity_poly.type
_entity_poly.pdbx_seq_one_letter_code
_entity_poly.pdbx_strand_id
1 'polypeptide(L)'
;MILREKNTIIILTIFFLGIFFRLYNLNFEDLWHDEILSFWIADPSISFLETFNRHNELEQVPILFNLILKYFYKTFGYNVYIGRYLSCFFGIISMVFCYLLYLQSKNNNGSIFFITLIAFNIFLIKYSQELRVYSLMTLLVILSLYFLFKIFNKKQDKFNYYLFVLFLFLAILSHPFSIIILISTICLSLIRIIFFKENLIKLNISLFFILALSVIYYVTYFANLNELTPWIPQVDIKFFTNLFFSKFFGSRILGLLHLIILIFFIFRFRKSFITSDKFLVLVFVVFFSYSLPLIFSVIFKPLLIERYVMYLIVPVLLIISNSIYNLKKIYLRNSLIAIFIFLTFANFITEDTFKQIFQKIDKQKPDFYSTLNKIENSNNKYFIIKKILPKNKEKIKFNSYIDLALNKYVEQYIANNNLKINLLSQEKIDFSNITEFWIICYKDVDTSNCEVPFEIDKYLVKDNIDFIRINLKKIYLR
;
A
#
# COMPACT_ATOMS: atom_id res chain seq x y z
N MET A 1 28.34 -20.06 -22.03
CA MET A 1 27.41 -19.22 -22.82
C MET A 1 25.98 -19.71 -22.70
N ILE A 2 25.62 -20.90 -23.09
CA ILE A 2 24.26 -21.48 -23.08
C ILE A 2 23.55 -21.44 -21.71
N LEU A 3 24.21 -21.74 -20.59
CA LEU A 3 23.60 -21.66 -19.25
C LEU A 3 23.28 -20.21 -18.83
N ARG A 4 24.10 -19.23 -19.26
CA ARG A 4 23.88 -17.81 -18.98
C ARG A 4 22.67 -17.29 -19.77
N GLU A 5 22.52 -17.71 -21.02
CA GLU A 5 21.38 -17.37 -21.87
C GLU A 5 20.07 -17.97 -21.33
N LYS A 6 20.06 -19.24 -20.90
CA LYS A 6 18.87 -19.86 -20.27
C LYS A 6 18.42 -19.12 -19.01
N ASN A 7 19.35 -18.73 -18.14
CA ASN A 7 19.00 -17.96 -16.94
C ASN A 7 18.42 -16.59 -17.29
N THR A 8 18.91 -15.93 -18.33
CA THR A 8 18.38 -14.64 -18.81
C THR A 8 16.95 -14.78 -19.29
N ILE A 9 16.65 -15.81 -20.09
CA ILE A 9 15.29 -16.06 -20.59
C ILE A 9 14.33 -16.29 -19.41
N ILE A 10 14.72 -17.13 -18.44
CA ILE A 10 13.91 -17.40 -17.25
C ILE A 10 13.62 -16.10 -16.49
N ILE A 11 14.62 -15.26 -16.27
CA ILE A 11 14.48 -14.00 -15.57
C ILE A 11 13.51 -13.06 -16.33
N LEU A 12 13.68 -12.93 -17.65
CA LEU A 12 12.78 -12.12 -18.48
C LEU A 12 11.34 -12.62 -18.46
N THR A 13 11.14 -13.96 -18.48
CA THR A 13 9.81 -14.56 -18.36
C THR A 13 9.17 -14.25 -17.00
N ILE A 14 9.93 -14.34 -15.91
CA ILE A 14 9.44 -13.99 -14.56
C ILE A 14 9.05 -12.51 -14.49
N PHE A 15 9.87 -11.61 -15.05
CA PHE A 15 9.53 -10.19 -15.12
C PHE A 15 8.27 -9.94 -15.94
N PHE A 16 8.17 -10.54 -17.10
CA PHE A 16 6.99 -10.41 -17.96
C PHE A 16 5.71 -10.85 -17.23
N LEU A 17 5.72 -12.02 -16.61
CA LEU A 17 4.58 -12.51 -15.83
C LEU A 17 4.29 -11.62 -14.61
N GLY A 18 5.32 -11.16 -13.91
CA GLY A 18 5.16 -10.25 -12.78
C GLY A 18 4.55 -8.89 -13.18
N ILE A 19 4.90 -8.36 -14.35
CA ILE A 19 4.28 -7.17 -14.95
C ILE A 19 2.83 -7.47 -15.33
N PHE A 20 2.59 -8.58 -16.02
CA PHE A 20 1.27 -9.01 -16.43
C PHE A 20 0.30 -9.06 -15.23
N PHE A 21 0.65 -9.73 -14.12
CA PHE A 21 -0.22 -9.83 -12.95
C PHE A 21 -0.50 -8.49 -12.27
N ARG A 22 0.39 -7.51 -12.38
CA ARG A 22 0.16 -6.16 -11.84
C ARG A 22 -0.75 -5.30 -12.71
N LEU A 23 -0.75 -5.52 -14.02
CA LEU A 23 -1.56 -4.77 -14.97
C LEU A 23 -2.91 -5.45 -15.28
N TYR A 24 -2.98 -6.77 -15.12
CA TYR A 24 -4.17 -7.54 -15.48
C TYR A 24 -5.38 -7.12 -14.63
N ASN A 25 -6.47 -6.77 -15.32
CA ASN A 25 -7.73 -6.32 -14.71
C ASN A 25 -7.57 -5.20 -13.67
N LEU A 26 -6.64 -4.26 -13.90
CA LEU A 26 -6.30 -3.19 -12.97
C LEU A 26 -7.52 -2.35 -12.54
N ASN A 27 -8.44 -2.10 -13.47
CA ASN A 27 -9.63 -1.27 -13.25
C ASN A 27 -10.93 -2.09 -13.14
N PHE A 28 -10.85 -3.37 -12.81
CA PHE A 28 -12.04 -4.22 -12.67
C PHE A 28 -12.96 -3.78 -11.53
N GLU A 29 -12.38 -3.37 -10.40
CA GLU A 29 -13.10 -2.82 -9.26
C GLU A 29 -13.05 -1.31 -9.28
N ASP A 30 -14.14 -0.66 -8.91
CA ASP A 30 -14.19 0.79 -8.73
C ASP A 30 -13.28 1.25 -7.58
N LEU A 31 -12.98 2.55 -7.49
CA LEU A 31 -12.17 3.07 -6.41
C LEU A 31 -12.90 2.93 -5.07
N TRP A 32 -12.20 2.46 -4.04
CA TRP A 32 -12.73 2.45 -2.69
C TRP A 32 -12.35 3.73 -1.94
N HIS A 33 -12.89 3.91 -0.73
CA HIS A 33 -12.82 5.15 0.03
C HIS A 33 -11.43 5.83 0.02
N ASP A 34 -10.38 5.11 0.45
CA ASP A 34 -9.03 5.69 0.51
C ASP A 34 -8.48 6.08 -0.87
N GLU A 35 -8.85 5.35 -1.94
CA GLU A 35 -8.46 5.67 -3.31
C GLU A 35 -9.21 6.91 -3.83
N ILE A 36 -10.50 7.06 -3.48
CA ILE A 36 -11.31 8.24 -3.82
C ILE A 36 -10.74 9.48 -3.16
N LEU A 37 -10.29 9.40 -1.89
CA LEU A 37 -9.64 10.51 -1.22
C LEU A 37 -8.33 10.90 -1.93
N SER A 38 -7.47 9.92 -2.25
CA SER A 38 -6.23 10.19 -2.99
C SER A 38 -6.50 10.83 -4.36
N PHE A 39 -7.53 10.36 -5.08
CA PHE A 39 -7.98 10.92 -6.35
C PHE A 39 -8.38 12.40 -6.20
N TRP A 40 -9.21 12.72 -5.21
CA TRP A 40 -9.71 14.08 -4.98
C TRP A 40 -8.64 15.05 -4.49
N ILE A 41 -7.74 14.61 -3.59
CA ILE A 41 -6.62 15.41 -3.11
C ILE A 41 -5.67 15.78 -4.26
N ALA A 42 -5.46 14.86 -5.20
CA ALA A 42 -4.55 15.02 -6.32
C ALA A 42 -5.19 15.69 -7.56
N ASP A 43 -6.34 16.34 -7.42
CA ASP A 43 -7.00 17.09 -8.52
C ASP A 43 -6.01 18.11 -9.12
N PRO A 44 -5.67 18.02 -10.42
CA PRO A 44 -4.70 18.91 -11.04
C PRO A 44 -5.21 20.36 -11.23
N SER A 45 -6.52 20.59 -11.13
CA SER A 45 -7.13 21.91 -11.31
C SER A 45 -7.00 22.82 -10.10
N ILE A 46 -6.76 22.27 -8.90
CA ILE A 46 -6.65 23.06 -7.66
C ILE A 46 -5.21 23.55 -7.41
N SER A 47 -5.06 24.59 -6.59
CA SER A 47 -3.75 25.10 -6.19
C SER A 47 -2.97 24.09 -5.33
N PHE A 48 -1.66 24.32 -5.19
CA PHE A 48 -0.81 23.52 -4.28
C PHE A 48 -1.29 23.66 -2.83
N LEU A 49 -1.63 24.88 -2.40
CA LEU A 49 -2.11 25.14 -1.05
C LEU A 49 -3.41 24.35 -0.76
N GLU A 50 -4.34 24.35 -1.70
CA GLU A 50 -5.58 23.59 -1.55
C GLU A 50 -5.31 22.06 -1.49
N THR A 51 -4.38 21.56 -2.30
CA THR A 51 -3.94 20.17 -2.22
C THR A 51 -3.40 19.83 -0.82
N PHE A 52 -2.58 20.72 -0.27
CA PHE A 52 -2.02 20.57 1.08
C PHE A 52 -3.09 20.60 2.16
N ASN A 53 -4.05 21.52 2.07
CA ASN A 53 -5.17 21.62 3.00
C ASN A 53 -6.04 20.37 2.98
N ARG A 54 -6.44 19.89 1.80
CA ARG A 54 -7.22 18.65 1.65
C ARG A 54 -6.47 17.45 2.21
N HIS A 55 -5.18 17.37 1.94
CA HIS A 55 -4.33 16.28 2.43
C HIS A 55 -4.28 16.26 3.96
N ASN A 56 -4.01 17.40 4.60
CA ASN A 56 -3.86 17.48 6.05
C ASN A 56 -5.17 17.18 6.81
N GLU A 57 -6.32 17.44 6.21
CA GLU A 57 -7.61 17.15 6.83
C GLU A 57 -8.00 15.65 6.71
N LEU A 58 -7.51 14.94 5.68
CA LEU A 58 -8.00 13.61 5.34
C LEU A 58 -6.98 12.49 5.50
N GLU A 59 -5.68 12.77 5.33
CA GLU A 59 -4.65 11.73 5.27
C GLU A 59 -3.70 11.80 6.47
N GLN A 60 -3.26 10.62 6.90
CA GLN A 60 -2.32 10.47 8.03
C GLN A 60 -0.90 10.12 7.59
N VAL A 61 -0.65 10.15 6.29
CA VAL A 61 0.67 9.89 5.68
C VAL A 61 1.21 11.17 5.07
N PRO A 62 2.52 11.34 4.89
CA PRO A 62 3.07 12.52 4.23
C PRO A 62 2.58 12.71 2.80
N ILE A 63 2.54 13.95 2.34
CA ILE A 63 1.90 14.38 1.08
C ILE A 63 2.59 13.91 -0.21
N LEU A 64 3.81 13.37 -0.14
CA LEU A 64 4.66 13.10 -1.32
C LEU A 64 3.92 12.32 -2.43
N PHE A 65 3.21 11.26 -2.06
CA PHE A 65 2.46 10.45 -3.03
C PHE A 65 1.40 11.28 -3.77
N ASN A 66 0.61 12.07 -3.04
CA ASN A 66 -0.47 12.87 -3.62
C ASN A 66 0.06 13.98 -4.54
N LEU A 67 1.24 14.54 -4.25
CA LEU A 67 1.92 15.48 -5.16
C LEU A 67 2.37 14.81 -6.46
N ILE A 68 3.00 13.64 -6.36
CA ILE A 68 3.41 12.88 -7.55
C ILE A 68 2.17 12.51 -8.38
N LEU A 69 1.10 12.06 -7.73
CA LEU A 69 -0.16 11.71 -8.37
C LEU A 69 -0.80 12.93 -9.06
N LYS A 70 -0.77 14.10 -8.42
CA LYS A 70 -1.26 15.37 -9.01
C LYS A 70 -0.53 15.70 -10.31
N TYR A 71 0.81 15.61 -10.33
CA TYR A 71 1.60 15.80 -11.54
C TYR A 71 1.32 14.74 -12.60
N PHE A 72 1.13 13.50 -12.18
CA PHE A 72 0.74 12.41 -13.08
C PHE A 72 -0.60 12.70 -13.76
N TYR A 73 -1.63 13.12 -13.01
CA TYR A 73 -2.91 13.53 -13.56
C TYR A 73 -2.83 14.77 -14.47
N LYS A 74 -1.95 15.71 -14.13
CA LYS A 74 -1.72 16.88 -14.98
C LYS A 74 -1.15 16.48 -16.37
N THR A 75 -0.34 15.42 -16.40
CA THR A 75 0.34 14.97 -17.63
C THR A 75 -0.52 14.02 -18.45
N PHE A 76 -1.21 13.07 -17.82
CA PHE A 76 -1.92 11.99 -18.50
C PHE A 76 -3.45 12.17 -18.49
N GLY A 77 -3.95 13.22 -17.88
CA GLY A 77 -5.37 13.52 -17.73
C GLY A 77 -5.96 13.10 -16.40
N TYR A 78 -6.95 13.86 -15.92
CA TYR A 78 -7.65 13.59 -14.66
C TYR A 78 -8.79 12.60 -14.90
N ASN A 79 -8.51 11.31 -14.73
CA ASN A 79 -9.40 10.22 -15.06
C ASN A 79 -9.36 9.17 -13.92
N VAL A 80 -10.52 8.63 -13.56
CA VAL A 80 -10.67 7.65 -12.46
C VAL A 80 -9.90 6.35 -12.68
N TYR A 81 -9.60 5.99 -13.94
CA TYR A 81 -8.92 4.75 -14.30
C TYR A 81 -7.38 4.87 -14.34
N ILE A 82 -6.84 6.07 -14.53
CA ILE A 82 -5.41 6.28 -14.81
C ILE A 82 -4.54 6.19 -13.55
N GLY A 83 -5.05 6.64 -12.41
CA GLY A 83 -4.23 6.77 -11.20
C GLY A 83 -3.57 5.48 -10.72
N ARG A 84 -4.24 4.32 -10.86
CA ARG A 84 -3.67 3.01 -10.47
C ARG A 84 -2.45 2.61 -11.28
N TYR A 85 -2.31 3.09 -12.53
CA TYR A 85 -1.11 2.83 -13.33
C TYR A 85 0.14 3.41 -12.71
N LEU A 86 0.04 4.53 -11.97
CA LEU A 86 1.17 5.08 -11.22
C LEU A 86 1.65 4.13 -10.12
N SER A 87 0.73 3.56 -9.34
CA SER A 87 1.06 2.58 -8.30
C SER A 87 1.63 1.29 -8.92
N CYS A 88 1.08 0.83 -10.04
CA CYS A 88 1.62 -0.28 -10.83
C CYS A 88 3.05 -0.02 -11.30
N PHE A 89 3.31 1.16 -11.83
CA PHE A 89 4.64 1.57 -12.27
C PHE A 89 5.67 1.47 -11.12
N PHE A 90 5.33 1.99 -9.93
CA PHE A 90 6.19 1.83 -8.76
C PHE A 90 6.39 0.38 -8.35
N GLY A 91 5.35 -0.45 -8.41
CA GLY A 91 5.44 -1.88 -8.13
C GLY A 91 6.33 -2.64 -9.13
N ILE A 92 6.28 -2.29 -10.41
CA ILE A 92 7.13 -2.87 -11.46
C ILE A 92 8.59 -2.47 -11.26
N ILE A 93 8.86 -1.18 -11.02
CA ILE A 93 10.24 -0.70 -10.75
C ILE A 93 10.77 -1.33 -9.47
N SER A 94 9.95 -1.49 -8.42
CA SER A 94 10.33 -2.19 -7.19
C SER A 94 10.84 -3.60 -7.48
N MET A 95 10.19 -4.33 -8.38
CA MET A 95 10.60 -5.68 -8.78
C MET A 95 11.99 -5.68 -9.45
N VAL A 96 12.27 -4.70 -10.32
CA VAL A 96 13.59 -4.53 -10.93
C VAL A 96 14.66 -4.27 -9.86
N PHE A 97 14.40 -3.33 -8.95
CA PHE A 97 15.37 -2.99 -7.91
C PHE A 97 15.50 -4.09 -6.83
N CYS A 98 14.49 -4.90 -6.59
CA CYS A 98 14.62 -6.12 -5.79
C CYS A 98 15.65 -7.09 -6.41
N TYR A 99 15.56 -7.32 -7.71
CA TYR A 99 16.54 -8.14 -8.41
C TYR A 99 17.96 -7.56 -8.31
N LEU A 100 18.12 -6.26 -8.56
CA LEU A 100 19.40 -5.56 -8.44
C LEU A 100 19.94 -5.57 -6.99
N LEU A 101 19.06 -5.43 -5.98
CA LEU A 101 19.41 -5.53 -4.57
C LEU A 101 19.94 -6.93 -4.23
N TYR A 102 19.28 -7.98 -4.74
CA TYR A 102 19.75 -9.34 -4.54
C TYR A 102 21.16 -9.55 -5.13
N LEU A 103 21.44 -9.01 -6.31
CA LEU A 103 22.78 -9.09 -6.93
C LEU A 103 23.87 -8.37 -6.12
N GLN A 104 23.51 -7.42 -5.24
CA GLN A 104 24.46 -6.82 -4.30
C GLN A 104 24.78 -7.75 -3.11
N SER A 105 24.00 -8.82 -2.89
CA SER A 105 24.33 -9.84 -1.89
C SER A 105 25.51 -10.71 -2.37
N LYS A 106 26.12 -11.47 -1.45
CA LYS A 106 27.31 -12.28 -1.78
C LYS A 106 27.06 -13.46 -2.76
N ASN A 107 25.81 -13.91 -2.87
CA ASN A 107 25.47 -15.13 -3.60
C ASN A 107 24.45 -14.85 -4.71
N ASN A 108 24.90 -14.73 -5.94
CA ASN A 108 24.03 -14.45 -7.09
C ASN A 108 23.19 -15.63 -7.55
N ASN A 109 23.51 -16.87 -7.11
CA ASN A 109 22.86 -18.09 -7.61
C ASN A 109 21.38 -18.20 -7.21
N GLY A 110 20.95 -17.50 -6.16
CA GLY A 110 19.57 -17.49 -5.70
C GLY A 110 18.69 -16.40 -6.30
N SER A 111 19.20 -15.62 -7.25
CA SER A 111 18.49 -14.46 -7.81
C SER A 111 17.18 -14.84 -8.50
N ILE A 112 17.17 -15.94 -9.24
CA ILE A 112 15.97 -16.46 -9.92
C ILE A 112 14.91 -16.85 -8.89
N PHE A 113 15.28 -17.58 -7.86
CA PHE A 113 14.37 -17.98 -6.79
C PHE A 113 13.79 -16.76 -6.07
N PHE A 114 14.66 -15.83 -5.66
CA PHE A 114 14.23 -14.59 -4.98
C PHE A 114 13.27 -13.78 -5.84
N ILE A 115 13.62 -13.52 -7.13
CA ILE A 115 12.75 -12.71 -7.99
C ILE A 115 11.43 -13.42 -8.31
N THR A 116 11.41 -14.74 -8.36
CA THR A 116 10.17 -15.52 -8.49
C THR A 116 9.25 -15.26 -7.30
N LEU A 117 9.76 -15.35 -6.06
CA LEU A 117 8.97 -15.07 -4.86
C LEU A 117 8.44 -13.63 -4.83
N ILE A 118 9.23 -12.64 -5.26
CA ILE A 118 8.81 -11.23 -5.35
C ILE A 118 7.75 -11.01 -6.45
N ALA A 119 7.98 -11.59 -7.64
CA ALA A 119 7.11 -11.38 -8.79
C ALA A 119 5.70 -11.93 -8.56
N PHE A 120 5.60 -13.09 -7.90
CA PHE A 120 4.35 -13.78 -7.61
C PHE A 120 3.83 -13.58 -6.18
N ASN A 121 4.39 -12.64 -5.42
CA ASN A 121 3.86 -12.29 -4.12
C ASN A 121 2.53 -11.53 -4.26
N ILE A 122 1.45 -12.14 -3.79
CA ILE A 122 0.08 -11.64 -3.92
C ILE A 122 -0.10 -10.29 -3.24
N PHE A 123 0.49 -10.11 -2.07
CA PHE A 123 0.36 -8.88 -1.32
C PHE A 123 1.01 -7.70 -2.07
N LEU A 124 2.21 -7.90 -2.65
CA LEU A 124 2.87 -6.90 -3.48
C LEU A 124 2.09 -6.63 -4.77
N ILE A 125 1.48 -7.64 -5.39
CA ILE A 125 0.63 -7.48 -6.57
C ILE A 125 -0.61 -6.65 -6.22
N LYS A 126 -1.34 -7.03 -5.17
CA LYS A 126 -2.56 -6.35 -4.71
C LYS A 126 -2.31 -4.86 -4.48
N TYR A 127 -1.31 -4.51 -3.68
CA TYR A 127 -1.04 -3.10 -3.36
C TYR A 127 -0.38 -2.33 -4.49
N SER A 128 0.17 -2.98 -5.52
CA SER A 128 0.54 -2.29 -6.76
C SER A 128 -0.67 -1.92 -7.62
N GLN A 129 -1.82 -2.56 -7.41
CA GLN A 129 -3.08 -2.28 -8.10
C GLN A 129 -3.99 -1.30 -7.32
N GLU A 130 -3.56 -0.80 -6.17
CA GLU A 130 -4.30 0.20 -5.40
C GLU A 130 -3.71 1.61 -5.58
N LEU A 131 -4.58 2.60 -5.75
CA LEU A 131 -4.19 4.01 -5.85
C LEU A 131 -3.80 4.56 -4.46
N ARG A 132 -2.69 4.01 -3.91
CA ARG A 132 -2.20 4.34 -2.56
C ARG A 132 -0.67 4.40 -2.51
N VAL A 133 -0.16 5.01 -1.47
CA VAL A 133 1.27 5.29 -1.26
C VAL A 133 2.17 4.05 -1.11
N TYR A 134 1.61 2.87 -0.84
CA TYR A 134 2.37 1.70 -0.38
C TYR A 134 3.40 1.18 -1.39
N SER A 135 3.07 1.20 -2.68
CA SER A 135 4.03 0.81 -3.74
C SER A 135 5.17 1.80 -3.86
N LEU A 136 4.91 3.11 -3.74
CA LEU A 136 5.95 4.15 -3.71
C LEU A 136 6.87 3.98 -2.49
N MET A 137 6.29 3.83 -1.29
CA MET A 137 7.04 3.57 -0.07
C MET A 137 7.98 2.37 -0.23
N THR A 138 7.43 1.25 -0.72
CA THR A 138 8.21 0.02 -0.93
C THR A 138 9.36 0.24 -1.91
N LEU A 139 9.11 0.92 -3.03
CA LEU A 139 10.16 1.27 -4.00
C LEU A 139 11.27 2.10 -3.35
N LEU A 140 10.92 3.16 -2.63
CA LEU A 140 11.90 4.07 -2.02
C LEU A 140 12.73 3.36 -0.93
N VAL A 141 12.10 2.47 -0.14
CA VAL A 141 12.81 1.62 0.83
C VAL A 141 13.78 0.66 0.12
N ILE A 142 13.36 0.01 -0.97
CA ILE A 142 14.23 -0.89 -1.75
C ILE A 142 15.41 -0.13 -2.35
N LEU A 143 15.17 1.07 -2.90
CA LEU A 143 16.23 1.94 -3.43
C LEU A 143 17.22 2.34 -2.34
N SER A 144 16.73 2.73 -1.17
CA SER A 144 17.62 3.07 -0.04
C SER A 144 18.47 1.88 0.38
N LEU A 145 17.90 0.67 0.52
CA LEU A 145 18.64 -0.54 0.83
C LEU A 145 19.64 -0.93 -0.28
N TYR A 146 19.27 -0.74 -1.54
CA TYR A 146 20.16 -1.01 -2.68
C TYR A 146 21.41 -0.14 -2.66
N PHE A 147 21.25 1.17 -2.45
CA PHE A 147 22.38 2.09 -2.37
C PHE A 147 23.17 1.89 -1.07
N LEU A 148 22.52 1.55 0.04
CA LEU A 148 23.22 1.17 1.27
C LEU A 148 24.09 -0.07 1.06
N PHE A 149 23.60 -1.10 0.36
CA PHE A 149 24.40 -2.28 0.02
C PHE A 149 25.58 -1.96 -0.90
N LYS A 150 25.42 -1.01 -1.82
CA LYS A 150 26.55 -0.51 -2.63
C LYS A 150 27.61 0.20 -1.79
N ILE A 151 27.20 0.99 -0.80
CA ILE A 151 28.13 1.63 0.14
C ILE A 151 28.94 0.56 0.90
N PHE A 152 28.29 -0.51 1.38
CA PHE A 152 28.95 -1.61 2.05
C PHE A 152 29.91 -2.40 1.14
N ASN A 153 29.67 -2.42 -0.16
CA ASN A 153 30.58 -3.04 -1.13
C ASN A 153 31.80 -2.16 -1.47
N LYS A 154 31.58 -0.82 -1.55
CA LYS A 154 32.60 0.16 -1.94
C LYS A 154 32.55 1.35 -0.98
N LYS A 155 33.28 1.27 0.14
CA LYS A 155 33.23 2.24 1.27
C LYS A 155 33.51 3.71 0.90
N GLN A 156 33.92 4.05 -0.32
CA GLN A 156 34.29 5.41 -0.71
C GLN A 156 33.47 6.03 -1.84
N ASP A 157 32.36 5.41 -2.23
CA ASP A 157 31.53 5.95 -3.31
C ASP A 157 30.55 7.01 -2.78
N LYS A 158 30.96 8.29 -2.93
CA LYS A 158 30.17 9.45 -2.50
C LYS A 158 28.79 9.51 -3.19
N PHE A 159 28.73 9.11 -4.46
CA PHE A 159 27.49 9.16 -5.23
C PHE A 159 26.43 8.21 -4.67
N ASN A 160 26.80 6.96 -4.39
CA ASN A 160 25.89 6.00 -3.75
C ASN A 160 25.44 6.47 -2.36
N TYR A 161 26.30 7.19 -1.64
CA TYR A 161 25.96 7.77 -0.36
C TYR A 161 24.86 8.84 -0.48
N TYR A 162 24.99 9.80 -1.41
CA TYR A 162 23.95 10.81 -1.63
C TYR A 162 22.63 10.20 -2.08
N LEU A 163 22.68 9.19 -2.95
CA LEU A 163 21.46 8.49 -3.38
C LEU A 163 20.80 7.71 -2.24
N PHE A 164 21.59 7.08 -1.36
CA PHE A 164 21.05 6.44 -0.17
C PHE A 164 20.31 7.44 0.73
N VAL A 165 20.94 8.57 1.05
CA VAL A 165 20.36 9.63 1.89
C VAL A 165 19.09 10.19 1.23
N LEU A 166 19.13 10.47 -0.07
CA LEU A 166 18.01 10.99 -0.84
C LEU A 166 16.81 10.01 -0.79
N PHE A 167 17.01 8.75 -1.15
CA PHE A 167 15.91 7.77 -1.20
C PHE A 167 15.39 7.43 0.19
N LEU A 168 16.24 7.42 1.21
CA LEU A 168 15.82 7.25 2.59
C LEU A 168 14.93 8.41 3.05
N PHE A 169 15.32 9.65 2.74
CA PHE A 169 14.54 10.84 3.06
C PHE A 169 13.19 10.84 2.31
N LEU A 170 13.18 10.55 1.01
CA LEU A 170 11.95 10.43 0.23
C LEU A 170 11.06 9.29 0.75
N ALA A 171 11.62 8.16 1.20
CA ALA A 171 10.85 7.09 1.81
C ALA A 171 10.14 7.57 3.08
N ILE A 172 10.82 8.33 3.94
CA ILE A 172 10.24 8.91 5.16
C ILE A 172 9.14 9.94 4.80
N LEU A 173 9.35 10.76 3.76
CA LEU A 173 8.34 11.68 3.24
C LEU A 173 7.18 10.98 2.52
N SER A 174 7.29 9.69 2.22
CA SER A 174 6.18 8.91 1.67
C SER A 174 5.34 8.25 2.76
N HIS A 175 5.96 7.69 3.80
CA HIS A 175 5.25 6.99 4.88
C HIS A 175 6.06 6.96 6.18
N PRO A 176 5.42 7.21 7.36
CA PRO A 176 6.10 7.26 8.66
C PRO A 176 6.91 6.01 9.00
N PHE A 177 6.41 4.83 8.67
CA PHE A 177 7.07 3.56 8.98
C PHE A 177 8.43 3.39 8.28
N SER A 178 8.74 4.18 7.26
CA SER A 178 10.06 4.17 6.64
C SER A 178 11.18 4.68 7.57
N ILE A 179 10.85 5.37 8.66
CA ILE A 179 11.81 5.76 9.71
C ILE A 179 12.50 4.55 10.34
N ILE A 180 11.90 3.38 10.26
CA ILE A 180 12.47 2.12 10.75
C ILE A 180 13.76 1.77 10.02
N ILE A 181 13.86 2.08 8.73
CA ILE A 181 15.09 1.87 7.94
C ILE A 181 16.20 2.79 8.47
N LEU A 182 15.85 4.04 8.78
CA LEU A 182 16.78 5.00 9.38
C LEU A 182 17.29 4.50 10.73
N ILE A 183 16.39 4.10 11.65
CA ILE A 183 16.75 3.57 12.96
C ILE A 183 17.62 2.32 12.84
N SER A 184 17.26 1.39 11.94
CA SER A 184 18.03 0.16 11.69
C SER A 184 19.45 0.46 11.21
N THR A 185 19.62 1.48 10.35
CA THR A 185 20.93 1.88 9.84
C THR A 185 21.74 2.61 10.91
N ILE A 186 21.12 3.45 11.74
CA ILE A 186 21.78 4.08 12.88
C ILE A 186 22.29 3.01 13.86
N CYS A 187 21.44 2.05 14.25
CA CYS A 187 21.83 0.97 15.15
C CYS A 187 23.02 0.16 14.58
N LEU A 188 22.98 -0.19 13.29
CA LEU A 188 24.10 -0.86 12.65
C LEU A 188 25.38 -0.01 12.74
N SER A 189 25.30 1.27 12.37
CA SER A 189 26.49 2.13 12.34
C SER A 189 27.07 2.37 13.73
N LEU A 190 26.25 2.51 14.77
CA LEU A 190 26.69 2.61 16.16
C LEU A 190 27.40 1.32 16.62
N ILE A 191 26.85 0.15 16.30
CA ILE A 191 27.51 -1.14 16.60
C ILE A 191 28.88 -1.21 15.92
N ARG A 192 28.99 -0.78 14.66
CA ARG A 192 30.28 -0.77 13.93
C ARG A 192 31.30 0.19 14.52
N ILE A 193 30.88 1.35 14.99
CA ILE A 193 31.77 2.30 15.67
C ILE A 193 32.25 1.74 17.02
N ILE A 194 31.31 1.27 17.85
CA ILE A 194 31.59 0.87 19.24
C ILE A 194 32.44 -0.41 19.26
N PHE A 195 32.02 -1.44 18.54
CA PHE A 195 32.65 -2.76 18.64
C PHE A 195 33.74 -3.01 17.59
N PHE A 196 33.68 -2.36 16.44
CA PHE A 196 34.64 -2.60 15.34
C PHE A 196 35.50 -1.39 15.02
N LYS A 197 35.32 -0.28 15.76
CA LYS A 197 36.10 0.99 15.60
C LYS A 197 36.11 1.53 14.17
N GLU A 198 35.03 1.27 13.39
CA GLU A 198 34.92 1.78 12.04
C GLU A 198 34.63 3.28 12.03
N ASN A 199 35.26 4.02 11.11
CA ASN A 199 35.01 5.46 10.98
C ASN A 199 33.72 5.69 10.11
N LEU A 200 32.59 5.73 10.74
CA LEU A 200 31.27 6.00 10.12
C LEU A 200 30.67 7.35 10.59
N ILE A 201 31.49 8.26 11.12
CA ILE A 201 31.04 9.53 11.72
C ILE A 201 30.20 10.34 10.72
N LYS A 202 30.66 10.48 9.47
CA LYS A 202 29.93 11.23 8.44
C LYS A 202 28.56 10.63 8.14
N LEU A 203 28.45 9.31 8.10
CA LEU A 203 27.17 8.61 7.91
C LEU A 203 26.22 8.93 9.06
N ASN A 204 26.71 8.81 10.30
CA ASN A 204 25.88 9.08 11.48
C ASN A 204 25.39 10.52 11.55
N ILE A 205 26.25 11.50 11.28
CA ILE A 205 25.83 12.91 11.28
C ILE A 205 24.66 13.11 10.32
N SER A 206 24.72 12.57 9.11
CA SER A 206 23.62 12.70 8.14
C SER A 206 22.36 11.94 8.57
N LEU A 207 22.51 10.74 9.15
CA LEU A 207 21.39 9.96 9.65
C LEU A 207 20.70 10.65 10.84
N PHE A 208 21.48 11.21 11.78
CA PHE A 208 20.93 11.99 12.88
C PHE A 208 20.26 13.28 12.43
N PHE A 209 20.81 13.94 11.40
CA PHE A 209 20.18 15.11 10.80
C PHE A 209 18.81 14.76 10.17
N ILE A 210 18.74 13.67 9.39
CA ILE A 210 17.47 13.17 8.83
C ILE A 210 16.50 12.80 9.97
N LEU A 211 16.98 12.17 11.03
CA LEU A 211 16.18 11.81 12.20
C LEU A 211 15.59 13.06 12.85
N ALA A 212 16.40 14.08 13.10
CA ALA A 212 15.95 15.34 13.70
C ALA A 212 14.86 16.02 12.84
N LEU A 213 15.09 16.15 11.52
CA LEU A 213 14.10 16.68 10.59
C LEU A 213 12.80 15.85 10.59
N SER A 214 12.94 14.53 10.61
CA SER A 214 11.77 13.63 10.64
C SER A 214 10.98 13.78 11.93
N VAL A 215 11.65 13.87 13.07
CA VAL A 215 10.99 14.06 14.38
C VAL A 215 10.26 15.40 14.41
N ILE A 216 10.90 16.49 13.98
CA ILE A 216 10.25 17.82 13.91
C ILE A 216 9.00 17.73 13.03
N TYR A 217 9.11 17.17 11.82
CA TYR A 217 8.00 17.03 10.90
C TYR A 217 6.85 16.21 11.52
N TYR A 218 7.16 15.06 12.12
CA TYR A 218 6.12 14.20 12.68
C TYR A 218 5.50 14.73 13.96
N VAL A 219 6.27 15.39 14.82
CA VAL A 219 5.72 16.03 16.03
C VAL A 219 4.73 17.13 15.65
N THR A 220 5.08 17.99 14.68
CA THR A 220 4.17 19.04 14.21
C THR A 220 2.94 18.47 13.48
N TYR A 221 3.13 17.41 12.70
CA TYR A 221 2.07 16.74 11.96
C TYR A 221 1.13 15.96 12.88
N PHE A 222 1.67 15.14 13.79
CA PHE A 222 0.87 14.33 14.72
C PHE A 222 0.23 15.10 15.86
N ALA A 223 0.75 16.27 16.23
CA ALA A 223 0.10 17.15 17.20
C ALA A 223 -1.32 17.54 16.76
N ASN A 224 -1.55 17.58 15.43
CA ASN A 224 -2.85 17.89 14.84
C ASN A 224 -3.75 16.64 14.60
N LEU A 225 -3.24 15.43 14.83
CA LEU A 225 -3.89 14.17 14.44
C LEU A 225 -4.54 13.40 15.60
N ASN A 226 -4.74 14.01 16.76
CA ASN A 226 -5.10 13.31 18.00
C ASN A 226 -6.39 12.44 17.96
N GLU A 227 -7.16 12.44 16.87
CA GLU A 227 -8.45 11.77 16.81
C GLU A 227 -8.68 10.84 15.60
N LEU A 228 -7.72 10.67 14.68
CA LEU A 228 -8.00 10.09 13.37
C LEU A 228 -7.80 8.56 13.23
N THR A 229 -7.49 7.79 14.30
CA THR A 229 -7.24 6.35 14.19
C THR A 229 -8.15 5.40 14.97
N PRO A 230 -9.43 5.71 15.23
CA PRO A 230 -10.29 4.78 15.98
C PRO A 230 -10.65 3.48 15.24
N TRP A 231 -10.34 3.40 13.93
CA TRP A 231 -10.62 2.23 13.09
C TRP A 231 -9.52 1.15 13.13
N ILE A 232 -8.32 1.47 13.66
CA ILE A 232 -7.25 0.48 13.80
C ILE A 232 -7.55 -0.41 15.01
N PRO A 233 -7.72 -1.74 14.83
CA PRO A 233 -8.02 -2.63 15.93
C PRO A 233 -6.84 -2.72 16.91
N GLN A 234 -7.14 -2.96 18.17
CA GLN A 234 -6.11 -3.27 19.14
C GLN A 234 -5.37 -4.56 18.77
N VAL A 235 -4.08 -4.60 19.10
CA VAL A 235 -3.22 -5.75 18.83
C VAL A 235 -3.57 -6.86 19.81
N ASP A 236 -4.19 -7.91 19.34
CA ASP A 236 -4.57 -9.10 20.11
C ASP A 236 -3.79 -10.35 19.62
N ILE A 237 -4.02 -11.49 20.27
CA ILE A 237 -3.41 -12.76 19.87
C ILE A 237 -3.81 -13.14 18.43
N LYS A 238 -5.04 -12.82 18.00
CA LYS A 238 -5.51 -13.08 16.64
C LYS A 238 -4.73 -12.27 15.62
N PHE A 239 -4.30 -11.06 15.98
CA PHE A 239 -3.44 -10.25 15.16
C PHE A 239 -2.14 -10.99 14.80
N PHE A 240 -1.48 -11.61 15.77
CA PHE A 240 -0.25 -12.38 15.52
C PHE A 240 -0.50 -13.70 14.80
N THR A 241 -1.56 -14.43 15.17
CA THR A 241 -1.85 -15.75 14.57
C THR A 241 -2.43 -15.66 13.16
N ASN A 242 -3.13 -14.57 12.82
CA ASN A 242 -3.83 -14.44 11.55
C ASN A 242 -3.14 -13.51 10.54
N LEU A 243 -2.19 -12.66 10.97
CA LEU A 243 -2.04 -11.43 10.24
C LEU A 243 -0.75 -11.21 9.52
N PHE A 244 0.38 -11.08 10.20
CA PHE A 244 1.52 -10.54 9.52
C PHE A 244 1.99 -11.42 8.39
N PHE A 245 2.38 -12.66 8.73
CA PHE A 245 2.97 -13.55 7.74
C PHE A 245 1.92 -14.15 6.80
N SER A 246 0.71 -14.46 7.29
CA SER A 246 -0.30 -15.06 6.41
C SER A 246 -0.78 -14.10 5.33
N LYS A 247 -1.00 -12.83 5.66
CA LYS A 247 -1.37 -11.82 4.66
C LYS A 247 -0.24 -11.54 3.67
N PHE A 248 1.00 -11.41 4.14
CA PHE A 248 2.15 -11.16 3.27
C PHE A 248 2.42 -12.26 2.26
N PHE A 249 2.12 -13.50 2.61
CA PHE A 249 2.44 -14.68 1.78
C PHE A 249 1.21 -15.42 1.26
N GLY A 250 0.00 -14.90 1.50
CA GLY A 250 -1.26 -15.38 0.92
C GLY A 250 -1.91 -16.55 1.65
N SER A 251 -1.21 -17.27 2.53
CA SER A 251 -1.79 -18.32 3.37
C SER A 251 -1.10 -18.44 4.72
N ARG A 252 -1.83 -18.99 5.72
CA ARG A 252 -1.26 -19.22 7.06
C ARG A 252 -0.10 -20.24 7.02
N ILE A 253 -0.22 -21.28 6.19
CA ILE A 253 0.80 -22.32 6.07
C ILE A 253 2.09 -21.73 5.51
N LEU A 254 1.99 -21.01 4.40
CA LEU A 254 3.16 -20.37 3.78
C LEU A 254 3.75 -19.28 4.68
N GLY A 255 2.90 -18.48 5.34
CA GLY A 255 3.35 -17.48 6.29
C GLY A 255 4.11 -18.08 7.47
N LEU A 256 3.58 -19.15 8.07
CA LEU A 256 4.24 -19.85 9.17
C LEU A 256 5.56 -20.50 8.73
N LEU A 257 5.60 -21.09 7.54
CA LEU A 257 6.82 -21.62 6.95
C LEU A 257 7.90 -20.53 6.80
N HIS A 258 7.55 -19.35 6.30
CA HIS A 258 8.48 -18.22 6.19
C HIS A 258 9.02 -17.81 7.57
N LEU A 259 8.14 -17.72 8.57
CA LEU A 259 8.52 -17.33 9.93
C LEU A 259 9.49 -18.34 10.56
N ILE A 260 9.14 -19.62 10.53
CA ILE A 260 9.96 -20.70 11.13
C ILE A 260 11.34 -20.74 10.45
N ILE A 261 11.36 -20.68 9.13
CA ILE A 261 12.62 -20.75 8.35
C ILE A 261 13.44 -19.48 8.57
N LEU A 262 12.81 -18.29 8.64
CA LEU A 262 13.51 -17.04 8.95
C LEU A 262 14.20 -17.13 10.32
N ILE A 263 13.45 -17.51 11.36
CA ILE A 263 13.98 -17.66 12.73
C ILE A 263 15.13 -18.69 12.73
N PHE A 264 14.90 -19.87 12.15
CA PHE A 264 15.92 -20.90 12.05
C PHE A 264 17.20 -20.40 11.39
N PHE A 265 17.11 -19.68 10.29
CA PHE A 265 18.28 -19.15 9.59
C PHE A 265 18.99 -18.04 10.34
N ILE A 266 18.27 -17.15 11.02
CA ILE A 266 18.89 -16.12 11.86
C ILE A 266 19.75 -16.78 12.94
N PHE A 267 19.24 -17.80 13.63
CA PHE A 267 20.02 -18.53 14.63
C PHE A 267 21.15 -19.37 14.04
N ARG A 268 20.90 -20.08 12.94
CA ARG A 268 21.87 -20.98 12.28
C ARG A 268 23.06 -20.23 11.69
N PHE A 269 22.82 -19.06 11.10
CA PHE A 269 23.83 -18.24 10.46
C PHE A 269 24.20 -16.99 11.27
N ARG A 270 23.89 -16.95 12.57
CA ARG A 270 24.11 -15.78 13.44
C ARG A 270 25.51 -15.16 13.31
N LYS A 271 26.56 -15.97 13.29
CA LYS A 271 27.95 -15.48 13.13
C LYS A 271 28.15 -14.77 11.78
N SER A 272 27.67 -15.36 10.70
CA SER A 272 27.74 -14.76 9.36
C SER A 272 26.90 -13.48 9.25
N PHE A 273 25.75 -13.40 9.94
CA PHE A 273 24.91 -12.22 9.95
C PHE A 273 25.53 -11.07 10.74
N ILE A 274 26.13 -11.35 11.89
CA ILE A 274 26.82 -10.33 12.70
C ILE A 274 28.04 -9.77 11.97
N THR A 275 28.75 -10.58 11.19
CA THR A 275 29.92 -10.13 10.42
C THR A 275 29.58 -9.43 9.11
N SER A 276 28.33 -9.53 8.62
CA SER A 276 27.89 -8.92 7.37
C SER A 276 26.95 -7.75 7.62
N ASP A 277 27.39 -6.52 7.30
CA ASP A 277 26.58 -5.30 7.43
C ASP A 277 25.24 -5.42 6.71
N LYS A 278 25.23 -6.01 5.52
CA LYS A 278 24.03 -6.18 4.71
C LYS A 278 22.98 -7.05 5.39
N PHE A 279 23.39 -8.18 5.97
CA PHE A 279 22.46 -9.06 6.65
C PHE A 279 22.06 -8.54 8.03
N LEU A 280 22.98 -7.92 8.75
CA LEU A 280 22.69 -7.35 10.05
C LEU A 280 21.65 -6.22 9.96
N VAL A 281 21.77 -5.31 8.97
CA VAL A 281 20.75 -4.27 8.77
C VAL A 281 19.40 -4.86 8.39
N LEU A 282 19.35 -5.91 7.56
CA LEU A 282 18.08 -6.57 7.23
C LEU A 282 17.43 -7.20 8.45
N VAL A 283 18.21 -7.83 9.33
CA VAL A 283 17.71 -8.39 10.60
C VAL A 283 17.15 -7.28 11.49
N PHE A 284 17.84 -6.12 11.59
CA PHE A 284 17.32 -4.97 12.32
C PHE A 284 16.04 -4.40 11.70
N VAL A 285 15.97 -4.29 10.37
CA VAL A 285 14.76 -3.85 9.69
C VAL A 285 13.59 -4.79 10.03
N VAL A 286 13.79 -6.10 9.95
CA VAL A 286 12.76 -7.09 10.31
C VAL A 286 12.37 -6.94 11.78
N PHE A 287 13.32 -6.90 12.69
CA PHE A 287 13.07 -6.80 14.13
C PHE A 287 12.34 -5.51 14.50
N PHE A 288 12.84 -4.36 14.06
CA PHE A 288 12.24 -3.07 14.42
C PHE A 288 10.89 -2.81 13.74
N SER A 289 10.66 -3.37 12.55
CA SER A 289 9.35 -3.25 11.87
C SER A 289 8.21 -3.93 12.63
N TYR A 290 8.51 -4.90 13.47
CA TYR A 290 7.54 -5.53 14.36
C TYR A 290 7.57 -4.91 15.76
N SER A 291 8.76 -4.81 16.37
CA SER A 291 8.89 -4.44 17.78
C SER A 291 8.49 -2.98 18.05
N LEU A 292 8.94 -2.01 17.23
CA LEU A 292 8.65 -0.61 17.50
C LEU A 292 7.17 -0.26 17.36
N PRO A 293 6.47 -0.63 16.28
CA PRO A 293 5.03 -0.36 16.19
C PRO A 293 4.20 -1.15 17.22
N LEU A 294 4.65 -2.35 17.58
CA LEU A 294 4.00 -3.14 18.63
C LEU A 294 4.11 -2.45 19.99
N ILE A 295 5.31 -2.07 20.39
CA ILE A 295 5.56 -1.35 21.65
C ILE A 295 4.73 -0.06 21.67
N PHE A 296 4.74 0.70 20.58
CA PHE A 296 3.94 1.91 20.49
C PHE A 296 2.43 1.61 20.59
N SER A 297 1.95 0.55 19.95
CA SER A 297 0.53 0.16 19.96
C SER A 297 0.05 -0.27 21.35
N VAL A 298 0.94 -0.88 22.17
CA VAL A 298 0.63 -1.30 23.55
C VAL A 298 0.65 -0.11 24.52
N ILE A 299 1.60 0.83 24.35
CA ILE A 299 1.79 1.94 25.29
C ILE A 299 0.84 3.10 25.02
N PHE A 300 0.58 3.42 23.76
CA PHE A 300 -0.16 4.64 23.37
C PHE A 300 -1.49 4.31 22.68
N LYS A 301 -1.46 3.94 21.41
CA LYS A 301 -2.64 3.65 20.59
C LYS A 301 -2.32 2.66 19.47
N PRO A 302 -3.31 1.87 19.01
CA PRO A 302 -3.09 0.96 17.89
C PRO A 302 -2.57 1.69 16.66
N LEU A 303 -1.45 1.19 16.10
CA LEU A 303 -0.81 1.78 14.94
C LEU A 303 -0.45 0.74 13.88
N LEU A 304 -0.38 -0.53 14.24
CA LEU A 304 0.18 -1.58 13.41
C LEU A 304 -0.86 -2.18 12.46
N ILE A 305 -0.66 -1.95 11.15
CA ILE A 305 -1.42 -2.55 10.07
C ILE A 305 -0.44 -3.15 9.08
N GLU A 306 -0.77 -4.29 8.49
CA GLU A 306 0.10 -5.04 7.60
C GLU A 306 0.60 -4.22 6.40
N ARG A 307 -0.24 -3.39 5.79
CA ARG A 307 0.11 -2.57 4.63
C ARG A 307 1.17 -1.51 4.93
N TYR A 308 1.27 -1.05 6.18
CA TYR A 308 2.25 -0.04 6.59
C TYR A 308 3.69 -0.57 6.65
N VAL A 309 3.85 -1.87 6.77
CA VAL A 309 5.15 -2.55 6.76
C VAL A 309 5.32 -3.49 5.56
N MET A 310 4.62 -3.23 4.46
CA MET A 310 4.66 -4.04 3.23
C MET A 310 6.09 -4.24 2.70
N TYR A 311 6.94 -3.24 2.81
CA TYR A 311 8.35 -3.32 2.42
C TYR A 311 9.12 -4.46 3.10
N LEU A 312 8.62 -4.96 4.24
CA LEU A 312 9.22 -6.02 5.05
C LEU A 312 9.30 -7.36 4.30
N ILE A 313 8.44 -7.59 3.33
CA ILE A 313 8.46 -8.78 2.47
C ILE A 313 9.84 -8.94 1.82
N VAL A 314 10.43 -7.85 1.36
CA VAL A 314 11.72 -7.87 0.63
C VAL A 314 12.88 -8.31 1.51
N PRO A 315 13.18 -7.71 2.69
CA PRO A 315 14.25 -8.18 3.58
C PRO A 315 14.03 -9.61 4.07
N VAL A 316 12.79 -10.01 4.36
CA VAL A 316 12.46 -11.39 4.78
C VAL A 316 12.83 -12.38 3.68
N LEU A 317 12.33 -12.17 2.47
CA LEU A 317 12.62 -13.05 1.33
C LEU A 317 14.10 -13.05 0.94
N LEU A 318 14.78 -11.91 1.09
CA LEU A 318 16.21 -11.80 0.80
C LEU A 318 17.05 -12.61 1.80
N ILE A 319 16.74 -12.53 3.10
CA ILE A 319 17.39 -13.35 4.14
C ILE A 319 17.15 -14.84 3.85
N ILE A 320 15.91 -15.25 3.62
CA ILE A 320 15.55 -16.64 3.37
C ILE A 320 16.26 -17.18 2.12
N SER A 321 16.17 -16.45 1.00
CA SER A 321 16.76 -16.89 -0.27
C SER A 321 18.27 -17.05 -0.18
N ASN A 322 18.98 -16.07 0.38
CA ASN A 322 20.43 -16.18 0.58
C ASN A 322 20.79 -17.33 1.53
N SER A 323 20.00 -17.54 2.59
CA SER A 323 20.25 -18.60 3.58
C SER A 323 20.04 -19.98 3.00
N ILE A 324 19.01 -20.19 2.18
CA ILE A 324 18.75 -21.44 1.47
C ILE A 324 19.92 -21.78 0.54
N TYR A 325 20.42 -20.79 -0.22
CA TYR A 325 21.55 -21.02 -1.13
C TYR A 325 22.90 -21.23 -0.44
N ASN A 326 23.02 -20.85 0.86
CA ASN A 326 24.19 -21.14 1.69
C ASN A 326 24.15 -22.53 2.34
N LEU A 327 23.07 -23.32 2.15
CA LEU A 327 23.02 -24.69 2.63
C LEU A 327 23.96 -25.59 1.84
N LYS A 328 24.82 -26.35 2.56
CA LYS A 328 25.79 -27.28 1.96
C LYS A 328 25.11 -28.49 1.31
N LYS A 329 24.02 -28.99 1.91
CA LYS A 329 23.28 -30.15 1.45
C LYS A 329 22.37 -29.78 0.27
N ILE A 330 22.75 -30.19 -0.95
CA ILE A 330 22.05 -29.79 -2.20
C ILE A 330 20.60 -30.26 -2.25
N TYR A 331 20.32 -31.48 -1.75
CA TYR A 331 18.96 -32.01 -1.72
C TYR A 331 18.04 -31.17 -0.83
N LEU A 332 18.51 -30.79 0.36
CA LEU A 332 17.73 -29.95 1.28
C LEU A 332 17.47 -28.57 0.67
N ARG A 333 18.48 -27.99 0.03
CA ARG A 333 18.34 -26.71 -0.69
C ARG A 333 17.29 -26.79 -1.77
N ASN A 334 17.37 -27.81 -2.64
CA ASN A 334 16.45 -27.96 -3.76
C ASN A 334 15.02 -28.30 -3.29
N SER A 335 14.87 -29.10 -2.24
CA SER A 335 13.56 -29.39 -1.64
C SER A 335 12.91 -28.11 -1.07
N LEU A 336 13.65 -27.29 -0.34
CA LEU A 336 13.12 -26.03 0.17
C LEU A 336 12.72 -25.08 -0.97
N ILE A 337 13.54 -24.94 -2.01
CA ILE A 337 13.20 -24.11 -3.18
C ILE A 337 11.90 -24.60 -3.81
N ALA A 338 11.79 -25.93 -4.04
CA ALA A 338 10.59 -26.51 -4.63
C ALA A 338 9.35 -26.29 -3.77
N ILE A 339 9.44 -26.47 -2.45
CA ILE A 339 8.34 -26.22 -1.50
C ILE A 339 7.88 -24.75 -1.54
N PHE A 340 8.81 -23.81 -1.46
CA PHE A 340 8.45 -22.39 -1.50
C PHE A 340 7.81 -21.99 -2.83
N ILE A 341 8.35 -22.44 -3.96
CA ILE A 341 7.79 -22.16 -5.28
C ILE A 341 6.41 -22.80 -5.39
N PHE A 342 6.27 -24.07 -5.04
CA PHE A 342 4.99 -24.78 -5.08
C PHE A 342 3.92 -24.06 -4.25
N LEU A 343 4.20 -23.73 -2.98
CA LEU A 343 3.25 -23.06 -2.12
C LEU A 343 2.93 -21.62 -2.59
N THR A 344 3.90 -20.91 -3.16
CA THR A 344 3.65 -19.60 -3.74
C THR A 344 2.68 -19.70 -4.91
N PHE A 345 2.88 -20.64 -5.83
CA PHE A 345 1.96 -20.86 -6.95
C PHE A 345 0.62 -21.46 -6.49
N ALA A 346 0.60 -22.34 -5.50
CA ALA A 346 -0.64 -22.89 -4.94
C ALA A 346 -1.57 -21.78 -4.43
N ASN A 347 -1.03 -20.69 -3.87
CA ASN A 347 -1.83 -19.53 -3.46
C ASN A 347 -2.55 -18.84 -4.64
N PHE A 348 -2.00 -18.90 -5.86
CA PHE A 348 -2.68 -18.38 -7.05
C PHE A 348 -3.86 -19.26 -7.48
N ILE A 349 -3.83 -20.56 -7.12
CA ILE A 349 -4.84 -21.54 -7.52
C ILE A 349 -5.95 -21.64 -6.47
N THR A 350 -5.72 -21.20 -5.23
CA THR A 350 -6.76 -21.19 -4.19
C THR A 350 -7.92 -20.33 -4.63
N GLU A 351 -9.13 -20.72 -4.26
CA GLU A 351 -10.37 -20.07 -4.70
C GLU A 351 -10.34 -18.55 -4.48
N ASP A 352 -9.95 -18.09 -3.30
CA ASP A 352 -9.89 -16.66 -2.97
C ASP A 352 -8.83 -15.91 -3.78
N THR A 353 -7.67 -16.53 -4.00
CA THR A 353 -6.56 -15.86 -4.66
C THR A 353 -6.72 -15.84 -6.17
N PHE A 354 -7.12 -16.96 -6.76
CA PHE A 354 -7.38 -17.07 -8.19
C PHE A 354 -8.51 -16.15 -8.60
N LYS A 355 -9.61 -16.11 -7.84
CA LYS A 355 -10.73 -15.19 -8.06
C LYS A 355 -10.28 -13.72 -7.99
N GLN A 356 -9.44 -13.37 -7.03
CA GLN A 356 -8.94 -11.98 -6.91
C GLN A 356 -8.07 -11.55 -8.09
N ILE A 357 -7.21 -12.43 -8.61
CA ILE A 357 -6.26 -12.09 -9.67
C ILE A 357 -6.85 -12.34 -11.06
N PHE A 358 -7.44 -13.51 -11.29
CA PHE A 358 -7.85 -13.92 -12.65
C PHE A 358 -9.32 -13.73 -12.93
N GLN A 359 -10.20 -14.10 -12.03
CA GLN A 359 -11.65 -14.03 -12.28
C GLN A 359 -12.24 -12.71 -11.81
N LYS A 360 -11.76 -12.16 -10.67
CA LYS A 360 -12.29 -10.95 -10.04
C LYS A 360 -13.83 -10.91 -10.01
N ILE A 361 -14.43 -12.09 -9.81
CA ILE A 361 -15.89 -12.25 -9.87
C ILE A 361 -16.57 -11.59 -8.69
N ASP A 362 -15.96 -11.67 -7.50
CA ASP A 362 -16.48 -11.08 -6.29
C ASP A 362 -15.81 -9.71 -6.06
N LYS A 363 -16.47 -8.64 -6.48
CA LYS A 363 -16.07 -7.29 -6.13
C LYS A 363 -16.11 -7.13 -4.61
N GLN A 364 -15.04 -6.65 -4.02
CA GLN A 364 -14.95 -6.32 -2.59
C GLN A 364 -15.07 -4.81 -2.34
N LYS A 365 -14.80 -4.02 -3.38
CA LYS A 365 -14.89 -2.57 -3.39
C LYS A 365 -16.29 -2.13 -3.78
N PRO A 366 -16.67 -0.86 -3.57
CA PRO A 366 -18.01 -0.35 -3.92
C PRO A 366 -18.32 -0.57 -5.39
N ASP A 367 -19.56 -0.99 -5.71
CA ASP A 367 -19.99 -1.21 -7.08
C ASP A 367 -20.71 0.02 -7.64
N PHE A 368 -19.95 1.07 -7.95
CA PHE A 368 -20.49 2.27 -8.61
C PHE A 368 -20.98 1.98 -10.03
N TYR A 369 -20.29 1.10 -10.76
CA TYR A 369 -20.69 0.74 -12.12
C TYR A 369 -22.13 0.24 -12.20
N SER A 370 -22.48 -0.80 -11.44
CA SER A 370 -23.85 -1.35 -11.46
C SER A 370 -24.87 -0.37 -10.91
N THR A 371 -24.49 0.41 -9.89
CA THR A 371 -25.37 1.42 -9.28
C THR A 371 -25.73 2.53 -10.27
N LEU A 372 -24.74 3.13 -10.92
CA LEU A 372 -24.97 4.25 -11.86
C LEU A 372 -25.68 3.78 -13.14
N ASN A 373 -25.35 2.60 -13.65
CA ASN A 373 -26.08 2.00 -14.78
C ASN A 373 -27.56 1.73 -14.44
N LYS A 374 -27.88 1.35 -13.21
CA LYS A 374 -29.26 1.19 -12.77
C LYS A 374 -30.03 2.51 -12.82
N ILE A 375 -29.40 3.62 -12.43
CA ILE A 375 -29.99 4.95 -12.52
C ILE A 375 -30.15 5.37 -13.99
N GLU A 376 -29.13 5.17 -14.83
CA GLU A 376 -29.17 5.51 -16.26
C GLU A 376 -30.31 4.79 -17.01
N ASN A 377 -30.56 3.53 -16.69
CA ASN A 377 -31.62 2.73 -17.27
C ASN A 377 -33.02 2.99 -16.67
N SER A 378 -33.12 3.88 -15.69
CA SER A 378 -34.40 4.29 -15.10
C SER A 378 -35.02 5.49 -15.81
N ASN A 379 -36.32 5.71 -15.60
CA ASN A 379 -37.02 6.89 -16.14
C ASN A 379 -36.51 8.20 -15.52
N ASN A 380 -36.10 8.15 -14.24
CA ASN A 380 -35.53 9.29 -13.53
C ASN A 380 -34.00 9.18 -13.39
N LYS A 381 -33.32 10.17 -13.89
CA LYS A 381 -31.85 10.23 -13.99
C LYS A 381 -31.20 11.17 -12.98
N TYR A 382 -31.97 11.73 -12.05
CA TYR A 382 -31.46 12.60 -11.00
C TYR A 382 -31.08 11.79 -9.76
N PHE A 383 -29.92 12.10 -9.18
CA PHE A 383 -29.48 11.44 -7.95
C PHE A 383 -28.59 12.34 -7.08
N ILE A 384 -28.51 11.98 -5.81
CA ILE A 384 -27.54 12.49 -4.84
C ILE A 384 -26.70 11.35 -4.29
N ILE A 385 -25.48 11.66 -3.86
CA ILE A 385 -24.60 10.69 -3.21
C ILE A 385 -24.21 11.19 -1.82
N LYS A 386 -24.21 10.28 -0.85
CA LYS A 386 -23.82 10.56 0.54
C LYS A 386 -23.05 9.38 1.14
N LYS A 387 -22.03 9.68 1.93
CA LYS A 387 -21.39 8.66 2.77
C LYS A 387 -22.16 8.53 4.08
N ILE A 388 -22.46 7.27 4.45
CA ILE A 388 -23.02 6.98 5.77
C ILE A 388 -21.86 6.87 6.77
N LEU A 389 -21.91 7.71 7.79
CA LEU A 389 -20.95 7.72 8.89
C LEU A 389 -21.55 7.08 10.13
N PRO A 390 -20.77 6.37 10.94
CA PRO A 390 -21.26 5.88 12.24
C PRO A 390 -21.70 7.05 13.12
N LYS A 391 -22.85 6.88 13.83
CA LYS A 391 -23.54 7.92 14.61
C LYS A 391 -22.67 8.72 15.62
N ASN A 392 -21.50 8.22 16.00
CA ASN A 392 -20.63 8.82 17.03
C ASN A 392 -19.50 9.69 16.51
N LYS A 393 -19.50 10.11 15.24
CA LYS A 393 -18.42 10.89 14.64
C LYS A 393 -18.91 12.17 13.97
N GLU A 394 -19.32 13.12 14.79
CA GLU A 394 -19.62 14.48 14.33
C GLU A 394 -18.31 15.30 14.21
N LYS A 395 -17.52 15.04 13.18
CA LYS A 395 -16.57 16.03 12.66
C LYS A 395 -17.15 16.63 11.39
N ILE A 396 -17.93 17.68 11.54
CA ILE A 396 -18.69 18.34 10.46
C ILE A 396 -17.78 18.64 9.24
N LYS A 397 -16.59 19.19 9.45
CA LYS A 397 -15.64 19.54 8.38
C LYS A 397 -15.06 18.30 7.65
N PHE A 398 -14.68 17.26 8.37
CA PHE A 398 -14.19 16.01 7.81
C PHE A 398 -15.24 15.32 6.95
N ASN A 399 -16.49 15.31 7.41
CA ASN A 399 -17.60 14.72 6.70
C ASN A 399 -17.91 15.46 5.39
N SER A 400 -17.87 16.80 5.41
CA SER A 400 -18.08 17.60 4.21
C SER A 400 -17.01 17.37 3.13
N TYR A 401 -15.75 17.18 3.51
CA TYR A 401 -14.69 16.85 2.56
C TYR A 401 -14.86 15.46 1.93
N ILE A 402 -15.35 14.48 2.69
CA ILE A 402 -15.64 13.14 2.14
C ILE A 402 -16.77 13.20 1.12
N ASP A 403 -17.85 13.93 1.42
CA ASP A 403 -18.95 14.09 0.49
C ASP A 403 -18.52 14.82 -0.79
N LEU A 404 -17.67 15.85 -0.67
CA LEU A 404 -17.07 16.54 -1.82
C LEU A 404 -16.18 15.61 -2.65
N ALA A 405 -15.38 14.77 -2.01
CA ALA A 405 -14.53 13.79 -2.70
C ALA A 405 -15.37 12.76 -3.46
N LEU A 406 -16.44 12.25 -2.85
CA LEU A 406 -17.39 11.32 -3.48
C LEU A 406 -18.10 11.97 -4.67
N ASN A 407 -18.62 13.19 -4.50
CA ASN A 407 -19.29 13.93 -5.58
C ASN A 407 -18.33 14.11 -6.76
N LYS A 408 -17.10 14.57 -6.51
CA LYS A 408 -16.11 14.78 -7.56
C LYS A 408 -15.71 13.49 -8.26
N TYR A 409 -15.55 12.38 -7.52
CA TYR A 409 -15.28 11.07 -8.10
C TYR A 409 -16.40 10.62 -9.03
N VAL A 410 -17.66 10.73 -8.58
CA VAL A 410 -18.82 10.32 -9.39
C VAL A 410 -19.02 11.22 -10.60
N GLU A 411 -18.82 12.54 -10.49
CA GLU A 411 -18.80 13.47 -11.64
C GLU A 411 -17.80 13.00 -12.71
N GLN A 412 -16.57 12.70 -12.32
CA GLN A 412 -15.54 12.22 -13.24
C GLN A 412 -15.88 10.83 -13.78
N TYR A 413 -16.46 9.97 -12.96
CA TYR A 413 -16.89 8.64 -13.39
C TYR A 413 -17.96 8.73 -14.47
N ILE A 414 -18.98 9.58 -14.30
CA ILE A 414 -20.03 9.87 -15.29
C ILE A 414 -19.42 10.39 -16.60
N ALA A 415 -18.54 11.39 -16.50
CA ALA A 415 -17.88 11.97 -17.66
C ALA A 415 -17.00 10.95 -18.41
N ASN A 416 -16.23 10.14 -17.69
CA ASN A 416 -15.34 9.14 -18.30
C ASN A 416 -16.11 7.98 -18.97
N ASN A 417 -17.33 7.68 -18.53
CA ASN A 417 -18.16 6.61 -19.07
C ASN A 417 -19.32 7.12 -19.97
N ASN A 418 -19.41 8.43 -20.20
CA ASN A 418 -20.45 9.09 -20.99
C ASN A 418 -21.88 8.75 -20.54
N LEU A 419 -22.10 8.61 -19.23
CA LEU A 419 -23.42 8.28 -18.66
C LEU A 419 -24.36 9.50 -18.74
N LYS A 420 -25.62 9.27 -19.08
CA LYS A 420 -26.64 10.31 -19.22
C LYS A 420 -27.48 10.44 -17.91
N ILE A 421 -26.81 10.75 -16.82
CA ILE A 421 -27.39 10.93 -15.49
C ILE A 421 -26.92 12.23 -14.84
N ASN A 422 -27.69 12.79 -13.94
CA ASN A 422 -27.48 14.12 -13.35
C ASN A 422 -27.25 14.00 -11.84
N LEU A 423 -26.05 14.33 -11.40
CA LEU A 423 -25.73 14.48 -9.98
C LEU A 423 -26.26 15.83 -9.49
N LEU A 424 -27.11 15.80 -8.46
CA LEU A 424 -27.62 16.99 -7.80
C LEU A 424 -26.67 17.42 -6.68
N SER A 425 -26.25 18.67 -6.66
CA SER A 425 -25.46 19.20 -5.56
C SER A 425 -26.32 19.40 -4.32
N GLN A 426 -25.88 18.93 -3.16
CA GLN A 426 -26.66 19.00 -1.90
C GLN A 426 -26.97 20.42 -1.45
N GLU A 427 -26.20 21.43 -1.91
CA GLU A 427 -26.35 22.82 -1.48
C GLU A 427 -27.44 23.63 -2.23
N LYS A 428 -27.93 23.13 -3.37
CA LYS A 428 -28.85 23.87 -4.25
C LYS A 428 -29.91 22.98 -4.86
N ILE A 429 -30.52 22.09 -4.10
CA ILE A 429 -31.60 21.28 -4.64
C ILE A 429 -32.89 22.10 -4.59
N ASP A 430 -33.30 22.58 -5.76
CA ASP A 430 -34.65 23.08 -5.94
C ASP A 430 -35.61 21.89 -6.21
N PHE A 431 -36.32 21.49 -5.19
CA PHE A 431 -37.29 20.40 -5.26
C PHE A 431 -38.61 20.78 -5.94
N SER A 432 -38.79 22.05 -6.32
CA SER A 432 -40.07 22.52 -6.91
C SER A 432 -40.41 21.79 -8.22
N ASN A 433 -39.43 21.30 -8.94
CA ASN A 433 -39.59 20.61 -10.24
C ASN A 433 -39.18 19.13 -10.21
N ILE A 434 -38.81 18.57 -9.06
CA ILE A 434 -38.32 17.20 -8.93
C ILE A 434 -39.34 16.40 -8.12
N THR A 435 -40.08 15.52 -8.76
CA THR A 435 -41.08 14.63 -8.10
C THR A 435 -40.44 13.34 -7.58
N GLU A 436 -39.32 12.91 -8.16
CA GLU A 436 -38.60 11.71 -7.77
C GLU A 436 -37.11 11.83 -8.02
N PHE A 437 -36.26 11.19 -7.20
CA PHE A 437 -34.80 11.11 -7.37
C PHE A 437 -34.23 9.89 -6.69
N TRP A 438 -32.95 9.58 -6.99
CA TRP A 438 -32.23 8.49 -6.37
C TRP A 438 -31.29 8.98 -5.28
N ILE A 439 -31.09 8.20 -4.21
CA ILE A 439 -30.06 8.43 -3.20
C ILE A 439 -29.09 7.26 -3.25
N ILE A 440 -27.81 7.55 -3.49
CA ILE A 440 -26.70 6.63 -3.37
C ILE A 440 -26.12 6.79 -1.97
N CYS A 441 -26.26 5.78 -1.13
CA CYS A 441 -25.71 5.72 0.21
C CYS A 441 -24.45 4.85 0.19
N TYR A 442 -23.30 5.46 0.27
CA TYR A 442 -22.03 4.75 0.35
C TYR A 442 -21.76 4.25 1.78
N LYS A 443 -21.56 2.94 1.96
CA LYS A 443 -21.34 2.27 3.24
C LYS A 443 -19.88 1.82 3.37
N ASP A 444 -19.19 2.24 4.43
CA ASP A 444 -17.86 1.68 4.77
C ASP A 444 -17.96 0.39 5.58
N VAL A 445 -19.01 0.28 6.40
CA VAL A 445 -19.31 -0.86 7.29
C VAL A 445 -20.80 -1.15 7.27
N ASP A 446 -21.19 -2.41 7.34
CA ASP A 446 -22.57 -2.90 7.18
C ASP A 446 -23.63 -2.41 8.20
N THR A 447 -23.36 -1.42 9.03
CA THR A 447 -24.12 -1.18 10.26
C THR A 447 -25.01 0.06 10.27
N SER A 448 -25.16 0.83 9.19
CA SER A 448 -25.96 2.05 9.25
C SER A 448 -27.09 2.12 8.25
N ASN A 449 -28.28 2.48 8.73
CA ASN A 449 -29.42 2.81 7.87
C ASN A 449 -29.10 4.07 7.06
N CYS A 450 -29.38 4.04 5.76
CA CYS A 450 -29.34 5.20 4.91
C CYS A 450 -30.53 6.11 5.25
N GLU A 451 -30.28 7.12 6.06
CA GLU A 451 -31.28 8.15 6.37
C GLU A 451 -31.32 9.17 5.22
N VAL A 452 -32.51 9.64 4.88
CA VAL A 452 -32.67 10.70 3.89
C VAL A 452 -32.11 12.00 4.47
N PRO A 453 -31.17 12.70 3.80
CA PRO A 453 -30.40 13.80 4.38
C PRO A 453 -31.16 15.13 4.56
N PHE A 454 -32.48 15.14 4.33
CA PHE A 454 -33.31 16.35 4.38
C PHE A 454 -34.45 16.18 5.37
N GLU A 455 -34.82 17.25 6.04
CA GLU A 455 -36.11 17.39 6.73
C GLU A 455 -37.24 17.48 5.67
N ILE A 456 -37.43 16.41 4.94
CA ILE A 456 -38.54 16.28 4.00
C ILE A 456 -39.69 15.67 4.80
N ASP A 457 -40.64 16.47 5.18
CA ASP A 457 -41.79 16.06 6.00
C ASP A 457 -42.65 14.94 5.35
N LYS A 458 -42.54 14.77 4.04
CA LYS A 458 -43.37 13.79 3.30
C LYS A 458 -42.63 13.19 2.11
N TYR A 459 -42.00 12.04 2.29
CA TYR A 459 -41.46 11.25 1.19
C TYR A 459 -41.82 9.79 1.30
N LEU A 460 -41.82 9.09 0.16
CA LEU A 460 -41.97 7.64 0.07
C LEU A 460 -40.73 7.01 -0.52
N VAL A 461 -40.18 5.99 0.14
CA VAL A 461 -39.16 5.14 -0.44
C VAL A 461 -39.86 4.05 -1.26
N LYS A 462 -39.70 4.06 -2.59
CA LYS A 462 -40.33 3.08 -3.49
C LYS A 462 -39.43 1.89 -3.76
N ASP A 463 -38.15 2.13 -4.02
CA ASP A 463 -37.16 1.10 -4.30
C ASP A 463 -36.02 1.19 -3.30
N ASN A 464 -35.52 0.04 -2.86
CA ASN A 464 -34.37 -0.07 -1.99
C ASN A 464 -33.53 -1.25 -2.48
N ILE A 465 -32.39 -0.96 -3.09
CA ILE A 465 -31.53 -1.94 -3.75
C ILE A 465 -30.16 -1.91 -3.10
N ASP A 466 -29.68 -3.05 -2.63
CA ASP A 466 -28.35 -3.18 -2.09
C ASP A 466 -27.37 -3.68 -3.15
N PHE A 467 -26.29 -2.90 -3.35
CA PHE A 467 -25.10 -3.28 -4.06
C PHE A 467 -23.95 -3.44 -3.07
N ILE A 468 -22.82 -3.95 -3.53
CA ILE A 468 -21.62 -4.09 -2.68
C ILE A 468 -21.22 -2.71 -2.16
N ARG A 469 -21.29 -2.53 -0.83
CA ARG A 469 -20.99 -1.28 -0.10
C ARG A 469 -21.78 -0.05 -0.55
N ILE A 470 -22.84 -0.23 -1.30
CA ILE A 470 -23.75 0.84 -1.74
C ILE A 470 -25.18 0.41 -1.53
N ASN A 471 -25.98 1.30 -0.94
CA ASN A 471 -27.43 1.15 -0.90
C ASN A 471 -28.05 2.25 -1.77
N LEU A 472 -28.88 1.86 -2.73
CA LEU A 472 -29.56 2.74 -3.66
C LEU A 472 -31.05 2.81 -3.31
N LYS A 473 -31.55 4.00 -3.01
CA LYS A 473 -32.97 4.25 -2.70
C LYS A 473 -33.61 5.16 -3.72
N LYS A 474 -34.83 4.85 -4.14
CA LYS A 474 -35.65 5.73 -4.96
C LYS A 474 -36.65 6.46 -4.07
N ILE A 475 -36.62 7.78 -4.11
CA ILE A 475 -37.39 8.67 -3.27
C ILE A 475 -38.46 9.37 -4.13
N TYR A 476 -39.68 9.40 -3.62
CA TYR A 476 -40.79 10.19 -4.17
C TYR A 476 -41.15 11.28 -3.18
N LEU A 477 -41.19 12.51 -3.68
CA LEU A 477 -41.68 13.66 -2.91
C LEU A 477 -43.24 13.65 -2.98
N ARG A 478 -43.87 13.85 -1.84
CA ARG A 478 -45.33 13.99 -1.72
C ARG A 478 -45.75 15.43 -1.71
#